data_b51450b00504d57d490ce3cbec87aec5
#
_entry.id   b51450b00504d57d490ce3cbec87aec5
#
_cell.length_a   1.000
_cell.length_b   1.000
_cell.length_c   1.000
_cell.angle_alpha   90.00
_cell.angle_beta   90.00
_cell.angle_gamma   90.00
#
_symmetry.space_group_name_H-M   'P 1'
#
loop_
_entity.id
_entity.type
_entity.pdbx_description
1 polymer ?
#
loop_
_entity_poly.entity_id
_entity_poly.type
_entity_poly.pdbx_seq_one_letter_code
_entity_poly.pdbx_strand_id
1 'polypeptide(L)'
;MKRYFLNLFFILGLFSCDNPTVSDQEEWIALFNGKDLSDWTIKFANQDLNVNFQNTFRVQDNMIHIAYDAYDTFDDAYAHLYYKTPYSYYKLRFDYRFTGEQVKGGEDWNVRNSGIMLHSQSAESNDYGQFFPVSIEIQLLGGLGAEDRSTGNVCTPGTALVMEGATNYRHCIDSKSKTYHGDQWVSAEVVVLGGESIFHLIENDTVLQYQSPQIGGGFTNPKMGDLDWTSRGIDESKAYWEQREGEILTQGYIALQAESHPIDFRNIKLLDLCGCKDPKAKNYKSYFVKADSKKCVY
;
A
#
# COMPACT_ATOMS: atom_id res chain seq x y z
N MET A 1 -18.60 50.33 73.95
CA MET A 1 -19.09 49.08 73.37
C MET A 1 -18.77 49.06 71.87
N LYS A 2 -17.68 48.33 71.47
CA LYS A 2 -17.30 48.16 70.03
C LYS A 2 -17.86 46.86 69.55
N ARG A 3 -18.73 46.89 68.56
CA ARG A 3 -19.29 45.71 67.88
C ARG A 3 -18.33 45.33 66.77
N TYR A 4 -17.79 44.10 66.78
CA TYR A 4 -17.03 43.48 65.70
C TYR A 4 -18.03 42.70 64.82
N PHE A 5 -18.11 43.08 63.53
CA PHE A 5 -18.79 42.31 62.49
C PHE A 5 -17.82 41.27 61.95
N LEU A 6 -18.17 40.01 62.08
CA LEU A 6 -17.44 38.87 61.51
C LEU A 6 -18.00 38.61 60.09
N ASN A 7 -17.22 38.95 59.05
CA ASN A 7 -17.53 38.60 57.67
C ASN A 7 -17.10 37.16 57.40
N LEU A 8 -18.07 36.28 57.17
CA LEU A 8 -17.85 34.90 56.78
C LEU A 8 -17.75 34.86 55.22
N PHE A 9 -16.55 34.71 54.68
CA PHE A 9 -16.32 34.51 53.27
C PHE A 9 -16.61 33.03 52.91
N PHE A 10 -17.68 32.78 52.16
CA PHE A 10 -17.98 31.50 51.53
C PHE A 10 -17.10 31.39 50.26
N ILE A 11 -16.06 30.59 50.26
CA ILE A 11 -15.30 30.23 49.06
C ILE A 11 -16.11 29.10 48.36
N LEU A 12 -16.86 29.45 47.30
CA LEU A 12 -17.37 28.48 46.35
C LEU A 12 -16.20 27.93 45.54
N GLY A 13 -15.75 26.72 45.85
CA GLY A 13 -14.83 25.96 45.03
C GLY A 13 -15.55 25.54 43.75
N LEU A 14 -15.21 26.16 42.62
CA LEU A 14 -15.59 25.67 41.30
C LEU A 14 -14.77 24.42 41.02
N PHE A 15 -15.38 23.24 41.18
CA PHE A 15 -14.85 22.00 40.65
C PHE A 15 -15.06 22.07 39.11
N SER A 16 -14.03 22.45 38.38
CA SER A 16 -13.95 22.22 36.94
C SER A 16 -13.81 20.72 36.74
N CYS A 17 -14.85 20.06 36.26
CA CYS A 17 -14.73 18.74 35.69
C CYS A 17 -14.00 18.89 34.36
N ASP A 18 -12.69 18.72 34.34
CA ASP A 18 -11.93 18.51 33.13
C ASP A 18 -12.37 17.15 32.54
N ASN A 19 -13.31 17.18 31.62
CA ASN A 19 -13.52 16.03 30.73
C ASN A 19 -12.20 15.82 29.97
N PRO A 20 -11.61 14.64 30.01
CA PRO A 20 -10.44 14.37 29.20
C PRO A 20 -10.80 14.62 27.74
N THR A 21 -10.22 15.67 27.15
CA THR A 21 -10.36 15.93 25.72
C THR A 21 -9.71 14.77 24.98
N VAL A 22 -10.52 13.91 24.37
CA VAL A 22 -10.02 12.83 23.49
C VAL A 22 -9.20 13.51 22.40
N SER A 23 -7.91 13.20 22.32
CA SER A 23 -7.05 13.74 21.29
C SER A 23 -7.54 13.25 19.92
N ASP A 24 -7.96 14.17 19.06
CA ASP A 24 -8.43 13.89 17.69
C ASP A 24 -7.28 13.95 16.67
N GLN A 25 -6.05 13.84 17.14
CA GLN A 25 -4.86 13.82 16.30
C GLN A 25 -4.80 12.50 15.50
N GLU A 26 -4.42 12.59 14.22
CA GLU A 26 -4.13 11.44 13.37
C GLU A 26 -2.98 10.58 13.95
N GLU A 27 -3.23 9.29 14.10
CA GLU A 27 -2.28 8.32 14.67
C GLU A 27 -1.67 7.48 13.53
N TRP A 28 -0.57 7.95 12.97
CA TRP A 28 0.16 7.27 11.91
C TRP A 28 1.01 6.12 12.45
N ILE A 29 0.84 4.94 11.86
CA ILE A 29 1.58 3.72 12.16
C ILE A 29 2.79 3.66 11.22
N ALA A 30 4.01 3.59 11.75
CA ALA A 30 5.20 3.30 10.94
C ALA A 30 5.16 1.82 10.53
N LEU A 31 5.01 1.53 9.23
CA LEU A 31 5.06 0.16 8.73
C LEU A 31 6.48 -0.39 8.67
N PHE A 32 7.48 0.48 8.61
CA PHE A 32 8.88 0.13 8.66
C PHE A 32 9.53 0.77 9.89
N ASN A 33 10.21 -0.05 10.69
CA ASN A 33 10.82 0.35 11.97
C ASN A 33 12.21 1.00 11.81
N GLY A 34 12.74 1.07 10.58
CA GLY A 34 14.07 1.62 10.27
C GLY A 34 15.25 0.70 10.61
N LYS A 35 15.02 -0.52 11.10
CA LYS A 35 16.08 -1.39 11.63
C LYS A 35 16.15 -2.77 10.98
N ASP A 36 15.01 -3.39 10.75
CA ASP A 36 14.91 -4.75 10.23
C ASP A 36 13.58 -4.98 9.51
N LEU A 37 13.42 -6.16 8.92
CA LEU A 37 12.22 -6.58 8.19
C LEU A 37 11.32 -7.51 9.03
N SER A 38 11.40 -7.47 10.35
CA SER A 38 10.66 -8.39 11.25
C SER A 38 9.14 -8.28 11.13
N ASP A 39 8.62 -7.17 10.63
CA ASP A 39 7.20 -6.94 10.38
C ASP A 39 6.77 -7.28 8.94
N TRP A 40 7.68 -7.89 8.17
CA TRP A 40 7.49 -8.16 6.75
C TRP A 40 7.75 -9.62 6.41
N THR A 41 7.03 -10.13 5.41
CA THR A 41 7.18 -11.47 4.86
C THR A 41 7.67 -11.37 3.42
N ILE A 42 8.70 -12.14 3.07
CA ILE A 42 9.30 -12.15 1.73
C ILE A 42 8.71 -13.31 0.93
N LYS A 43 8.28 -13.04 -0.32
CA LYS A 43 7.92 -14.09 -1.28
C LYS A 43 8.51 -13.77 -2.65
N PHE A 44 9.34 -14.67 -3.13
CA PHE A 44 9.83 -14.71 -4.51
C PHE A 44 9.09 -15.76 -5.33
N ALA A 45 8.94 -15.52 -6.62
CA ALA A 45 8.63 -16.60 -7.54
C ALA A 45 9.70 -17.71 -7.45
N ASN A 46 9.27 -18.96 -7.43
CA ASN A 46 10.12 -20.15 -7.36
C ASN A 46 11.03 -20.26 -6.12
N GLN A 47 10.68 -19.59 -5.02
CA GLN A 47 11.37 -19.70 -3.74
C GLN A 47 10.37 -19.96 -2.60
N ASP A 48 10.87 -20.61 -1.55
CA ASP A 48 10.11 -20.78 -0.32
C ASP A 48 9.85 -19.44 0.37
N LEU A 49 8.84 -19.41 1.22
CA LEU A 49 8.47 -18.24 1.98
C LEU A 49 9.63 -17.78 2.89
N ASN A 50 9.84 -16.47 2.97
CA ASN A 50 10.89 -15.82 3.76
C ASN A 50 12.34 -16.13 3.30
N VAL A 51 12.53 -16.70 2.12
CA VAL A 51 13.86 -16.76 1.49
C VAL A 51 14.13 -15.38 0.87
N ASN A 52 15.13 -14.68 1.39
CA ASN A 52 15.64 -13.44 0.79
C ASN A 52 16.70 -13.79 -0.27
N PHE A 53 16.23 -14.23 -1.44
CA PHE A 53 17.08 -14.69 -2.52
C PHE A 53 18.08 -13.58 -2.94
N GLN A 54 19.36 -13.94 -3.09
CA GLN A 54 20.46 -13.03 -3.44
C GLN A 54 20.53 -11.76 -2.54
N ASN A 55 19.97 -11.82 -1.34
CA ASN A 55 19.91 -10.68 -0.41
C ASN A 55 19.30 -9.42 -1.05
N THR A 56 18.21 -9.59 -1.79
CA THR A 56 17.53 -8.51 -2.55
C THR A 56 16.96 -7.44 -1.64
N PHE A 57 16.22 -7.84 -0.59
CA PHE A 57 15.65 -6.90 0.37
C PHE A 57 16.63 -6.63 1.50
N ARG A 58 17.06 -5.40 1.66
CA ARG A 58 18.04 -4.97 2.66
C ARG A 58 17.50 -3.81 3.47
N VAL A 59 18.03 -3.64 4.67
CA VAL A 59 17.85 -2.43 5.46
C VAL A 59 19.17 -1.70 5.52
N GLN A 60 19.18 -0.48 5.01
CA GLN A 60 20.35 0.40 5.03
C GLN A 60 19.89 1.85 5.23
N ASP A 61 20.58 2.61 6.07
CA ASP A 61 20.33 4.05 6.33
C ASP A 61 18.86 4.37 6.66
N ASN A 62 18.19 3.53 7.47
CA ASN A 62 16.77 3.60 7.80
C ASN A 62 15.83 3.50 6.58
N MET A 63 16.27 2.81 5.53
CA MET A 63 15.49 2.58 4.32
C MET A 63 15.37 1.08 4.03
N ILE A 64 14.30 0.69 3.35
CA ILE A 64 14.24 -0.58 2.65
C ILE A 64 14.89 -0.36 1.29
N HIS A 65 15.96 -1.11 1.05
CA HIS A 65 16.73 -1.07 -0.19
C HIS A 65 16.51 -2.38 -0.95
N ILE A 66 15.98 -2.28 -2.16
CA ILE A 66 15.83 -3.41 -3.09
C ILE A 66 17.01 -3.34 -4.05
N ALA A 67 17.87 -4.36 -4.04
CA ALA A 67 19.16 -4.35 -4.73
C ALA A 67 19.41 -5.64 -5.50
N TYR A 68 20.18 -5.52 -6.58
CA TYR A 68 20.48 -6.61 -7.50
C TYR A 68 21.99 -6.81 -7.76
N ASP A 69 22.86 -6.24 -6.92
CA ASP A 69 24.32 -6.32 -7.08
C ASP A 69 24.89 -7.74 -6.87
N ALA A 70 24.12 -8.65 -6.29
CA ALA A 70 24.48 -10.07 -6.14
C ALA A 70 23.97 -10.96 -7.28
N TYR A 71 23.31 -10.39 -8.29
CA TYR A 71 22.74 -11.13 -9.42
C TYR A 71 23.67 -11.09 -10.63
N ASP A 72 23.89 -12.24 -11.26
CA ASP A 72 24.49 -12.32 -12.60
C ASP A 72 23.46 -11.98 -13.70
N THR A 73 22.21 -12.43 -13.48
CA THR A 73 21.07 -12.19 -14.36
C THR A 73 19.78 -12.24 -13.51
N PHE A 74 18.72 -11.59 -13.95
CA PHE A 74 17.46 -11.48 -13.24
C PHE A 74 16.70 -12.81 -13.15
N ASP A 75 16.66 -13.58 -14.23
CA ASP A 75 16.04 -14.91 -14.34
C ASP A 75 14.63 -14.98 -13.71
N ASP A 76 13.79 -14.02 -14.04
CA ASP A 76 12.40 -13.92 -13.53
C ASP A 76 12.26 -13.91 -11.99
N ALA A 77 13.28 -13.44 -11.28
CA ALA A 77 13.30 -13.34 -9.83
C ALA A 77 12.38 -12.24 -9.28
N TYR A 78 11.13 -12.22 -9.77
CA TYR A 78 10.08 -11.32 -9.25
C TYR A 78 9.80 -11.62 -7.80
N ALA A 79 9.67 -10.58 -6.98
CA ALA A 79 9.43 -10.75 -5.56
C ALA A 79 8.61 -9.61 -4.95
N HIS A 80 8.02 -9.91 -3.81
CA HIS A 80 7.24 -8.94 -3.03
C HIS A 80 7.59 -9.06 -1.54
N LEU A 81 7.66 -7.90 -0.89
CA LEU A 81 7.87 -7.76 0.54
C LEU A 81 6.55 -7.33 1.18
N TYR A 82 5.86 -8.24 1.85
CA TYR A 82 4.51 -8.08 2.39
C TYR A 82 4.53 -7.58 3.83
N TYR A 83 3.79 -6.50 4.12
CA TYR A 83 3.54 -6.11 5.49
C TYR A 83 2.59 -7.12 6.17
N LYS A 84 2.89 -7.51 7.40
CA LYS A 84 2.23 -8.61 8.12
C LYS A 84 0.73 -8.46 8.39
N THR A 85 0.19 -7.23 8.32
CA THR A 85 -1.21 -6.94 8.70
C THR A 85 -1.99 -6.46 7.48
N PRO A 86 -3.14 -7.07 7.16
CA PRO A 86 -4.02 -6.58 6.10
C PRO A 86 -4.83 -5.38 6.58
N TYR A 87 -5.15 -4.47 5.66
CA TYR A 87 -5.97 -3.27 5.90
C TYR A 87 -7.09 -3.14 4.88
N SER A 88 -8.13 -2.35 5.24
CA SER A 88 -9.31 -2.10 4.42
C SER A 88 -9.48 -0.62 4.08
N TYR A 89 -9.59 0.25 5.08
CA TYR A 89 -9.73 1.70 4.92
C TYR A 89 -8.51 2.37 5.52
N TYR A 90 -7.68 3.01 4.69
CA TYR A 90 -6.42 3.60 5.16
C TYR A 90 -5.88 4.68 4.21
N LYS A 91 -4.96 5.49 4.74
CA LYS A 91 -3.99 6.24 3.93
C LYS A 91 -2.62 5.59 4.11
N LEU A 92 -1.91 5.39 3.02
CA LEU A 92 -0.52 4.92 3.03
C LEU A 92 0.36 6.00 2.41
N ARG A 93 1.38 6.44 3.14
CA ARG A 93 2.41 7.39 2.66
C ARG A 93 3.75 6.71 2.62
N PHE A 94 4.53 7.04 1.60
CA PHE A 94 5.90 6.58 1.44
C PHE A 94 6.67 7.50 0.50
N ASP A 95 8.00 7.47 0.62
CA ASP A 95 8.89 8.05 -0.38
C ASP A 95 9.62 6.92 -1.08
N TYR A 96 9.86 7.06 -2.38
CA TYR A 96 10.66 6.13 -3.16
C TYR A 96 11.66 6.87 -4.06
N ARG A 97 12.74 6.17 -4.45
CA ARG A 97 13.63 6.61 -5.52
C ARG A 97 14.25 5.42 -6.23
N PHE A 98 14.33 5.46 -7.52
CA PHE A 98 15.12 4.52 -8.30
C PHE A 98 16.60 4.86 -8.21
N THR A 99 17.47 3.85 -8.16
CA THR A 99 18.92 4.02 -8.06
C THR A 99 19.62 3.06 -9.03
N GLY A 100 20.84 3.42 -9.46
CA GLY A 100 21.67 2.54 -10.25
C GLY A 100 21.07 2.12 -11.59
N GLU A 101 21.46 0.93 -12.03
CA GLU A 101 21.10 0.35 -13.32
C GLU A 101 20.27 -0.93 -13.11
N GLN A 102 19.41 -1.26 -14.09
CA GLN A 102 18.69 -2.52 -14.11
C GLN A 102 19.65 -3.71 -14.18
N VAL A 103 19.37 -4.77 -13.44
CA VAL A 103 20.12 -6.01 -13.56
C VAL A 103 19.95 -6.62 -14.96
N LYS A 104 21.01 -7.22 -15.49
CA LYS A 104 20.97 -7.92 -16.78
C LYS A 104 19.85 -8.98 -16.80
N GLY A 105 19.16 -9.10 -17.92
CA GLY A 105 18.10 -10.09 -18.12
C GLY A 105 16.72 -9.65 -17.61
N GLY A 106 16.61 -8.44 -17.03
CA GLY A 106 15.30 -7.80 -16.82
C GLY A 106 14.69 -7.35 -18.15
N GLU A 107 13.37 -7.38 -18.24
CA GLU A 107 12.63 -6.92 -19.40
C GLU A 107 12.73 -5.40 -19.57
N ASP A 108 12.62 -4.90 -20.81
CA ASP A 108 12.73 -3.46 -21.11
C ASP A 108 11.70 -2.62 -20.34
N TRP A 109 10.49 -3.15 -20.11
CA TRP A 109 9.44 -2.47 -19.38
C TRP A 109 9.68 -2.43 -17.85
N ASN A 110 10.60 -3.25 -17.34
CA ASN A 110 11.02 -3.25 -15.92
C ASN A 110 12.07 -2.18 -15.61
N VAL A 111 12.61 -1.46 -16.60
CA VAL A 111 13.57 -0.38 -16.32
C VAL A 111 12.89 0.71 -15.52
N ARG A 112 13.46 1.03 -14.34
CA ARG A 112 12.90 2.01 -13.38
C ARG A 112 11.41 1.79 -13.17
N ASN A 113 11.05 0.52 -12.89
CA ASN A 113 9.70 0.05 -12.61
C ASN A 113 9.69 -0.71 -11.28
N SER A 114 8.68 -0.45 -10.48
CA SER A 114 8.36 -1.10 -9.21
C SER A 114 6.92 -0.73 -8.85
N GLY A 115 6.42 -1.24 -7.74
CA GLY A 115 5.07 -0.91 -7.29
C GLY A 115 4.82 -1.22 -5.82
N ILE A 116 3.66 -0.77 -5.34
CA ILE A 116 3.11 -1.23 -4.07
C ILE A 116 1.76 -1.88 -4.33
N MET A 117 1.65 -3.13 -3.92
CA MET A 117 0.41 -3.89 -4.01
C MET A 117 -0.54 -3.46 -2.89
N LEU A 118 -1.79 -3.19 -3.26
CA LEU A 118 -2.92 -2.85 -2.39
C LEU A 118 -3.97 -3.96 -2.50
N HIS A 119 -4.69 -4.23 -1.42
CA HIS A 119 -5.66 -5.33 -1.38
C HIS A 119 -5.09 -6.66 -1.90
N SER A 120 -3.78 -6.85 -1.70
CA SER A 120 -3.08 -8.05 -2.17
C SER A 120 -3.54 -9.29 -1.42
N GLN A 121 -3.52 -10.43 -2.12
CA GLN A 121 -3.48 -11.72 -1.45
C GLN A 121 -2.32 -11.79 -0.46
N SER A 122 -2.33 -12.73 0.49
CA SER A 122 -1.22 -12.89 1.43
C SER A 122 0.00 -13.51 0.77
N ALA A 123 1.18 -13.35 1.37
CA ALA A 123 2.42 -13.97 0.90
C ALA A 123 2.31 -15.50 0.85
N GLU A 124 1.65 -16.08 1.86
CA GLU A 124 1.46 -17.52 2.02
C GLU A 124 0.51 -18.11 0.98
N SER A 125 -0.40 -17.30 0.41
CA SER A 125 -1.38 -17.75 -0.58
C SER A 125 -0.89 -17.64 -2.03
N ASN A 126 0.32 -17.15 -2.24
CA ASN A 126 0.93 -17.18 -3.58
C ASN A 126 1.32 -18.61 -3.94
N ASP A 127 1.04 -19.02 -5.16
CA ASP A 127 1.57 -20.24 -5.73
C ASP A 127 3.11 -20.17 -5.79
N TYR A 128 3.77 -21.34 -5.83
CA TYR A 128 5.23 -21.39 -5.77
C TYR A 128 5.89 -20.56 -6.87
N GLY A 129 5.42 -20.71 -8.11
CA GLY A 129 5.94 -20.01 -9.31
C GLY A 129 5.28 -18.67 -9.61
N GLN A 130 4.43 -18.13 -8.73
CA GLN A 130 3.66 -16.92 -9.00
C GLN A 130 4.53 -15.67 -9.04
N PHE A 131 4.47 -14.92 -10.17
CA PHE A 131 5.27 -13.69 -10.38
C PHE A 131 4.65 -12.48 -9.68
N PHE A 132 3.33 -12.29 -9.82
CA PHE A 132 2.61 -11.14 -9.26
C PHE A 132 1.41 -11.62 -8.44
N PRO A 133 1.21 -11.09 -7.23
CA PRO A 133 0.03 -11.42 -6.43
C PRO A 133 -1.24 -10.85 -7.06
N VAL A 134 -2.35 -11.53 -6.88
CA VAL A 134 -3.67 -10.95 -7.18
C VAL A 134 -3.88 -9.74 -6.29
N SER A 135 -3.92 -8.55 -6.88
CA SER A 135 -3.88 -7.27 -6.16
C SER A 135 -4.27 -6.09 -7.08
N ILE A 136 -4.32 -4.90 -6.50
CA ILE A 136 -4.24 -3.63 -7.22
C ILE A 136 -2.85 -3.04 -6.94
N GLU A 137 -2.14 -2.61 -7.97
CA GLU A 137 -0.81 -2.03 -7.85
C GLU A 137 -0.84 -0.53 -8.09
N ILE A 138 -0.29 0.26 -7.17
CA ILE A 138 0.20 1.59 -7.52
C ILE A 138 1.57 1.41 -8.18
N GLN A 139 1.61 1.51 -9.50
CA GLN A 139 2.84 1.36 -10.28
C GLN A 139 3.69 2.62 -10.18
N LEU A 140 4.95 2.43 -9.84
CA LEU A 140 5.97 3.47 -9.70
C LEU A 140 6.92 3.40 -10.89
N LEU A 141 6.98 4.46 -11.68
CA LEU A 141 7.89 4.55 -12.82
C LEU A 141 8.86 5.73 -12.66
N GLY A 142 10.12 5.51 -13.02
CA GLY A 142 11.10 6.58 -13.16
C GLY A 142 11.29 6.97 -14.63
N GLY A 143 11.56 8.24 -14.89
CA GLY A 143 11.81 8.74 -16.24
C GLY A 143 13.08 8.16 -16.86
N LEU A 144 13.06 7.90 -18.17
CA LEU A 144 14.15 7.31 -18.95
C LEU A 144 15.00 8.36 -19.68
N GLY A 145 14.79 9.63 -19.37
CA GLY A 145 15.63 10.74 -19.86
C GLY A 145 15.00 11.61 -20.94
N ALA A 146 14.13 11.11 -21.80
CA ALA A 146 13.61 11.86 -22.94
C ALA A 146 12.09 11.96 -23.02
N GLU A 147 11.37 10.86 -22.84
CA GLU A 147 9.92 10.81 -23.03
C GLU A 147 9.15 10.97 -21.72
N ASP A 148 7.89 11.41 -21.83
CA ASP A 148 6.99 11.45 -20.69
C ASP A 148 6.67 10.03 -20.24
N ARG A 149 6.80 9.80 -18.94
CA ARG A 149 6.51 8.54 -18.28
C ARG A 149 5.91 8.82 -16.92
N SER A 150 4.56 8.75 -16.83
CA SER A 150 3.84 9.02 -15.60
C SER A 150 4.15 7.96 -14.53
N THR A 151 4.03 8.35 -13.27
CA THR A 151 4.14 7.46 -12.11
C THR A 151 2.88 7.50 -11.27
N GLY A 152 2.69 6.56 -10.33
CA GLY A 152 1.42 6.44 -9.62
C GLY A 152 0.30 5.95 -10.54
N ASN A 153 0.63 5.23 -11.60
CA ASN A 153 -0.31 4.54 -12.47
C ASN A 153 -1.03 3.44 -11.69
N VAL A 154 -2.04 2.81 -12.26
CA VAL A 154 -2.62 1.59 -11.69
C VAL A 154 -2.35 0.43 -12.61
N CYS A 155 -1.83 -0.69 -12.06
CA CYS A 155 -1.84 -1.99 -12.72
C CYS A 155 -2.71 -2.98 -11.92
N THR A 156 -3.29 -3.95 -12.62
CA THR A 156 -4.34 -4.82 -12.10
C THR A 156 -3.99 -6.30 -12.28
N PRO A 157 -2.92 -6.81 -11.62
CA PRO A 157 -2.57 -8.23 -11.74
C PRO A 157 -3.70 -9.12 -11.19
N GLY A 158 -4.34 -9.88 -12.09
CA GLY A 158 -5.47 -10.74 -11.74
C GLY A 158 -6.76 -10.01 -11.34
N THR A 159 -6.86 -8.71 -11.58
CA THR A 159 -7.95 -7.87 -11.11
C THR A 159 -8.47 -6.92 -12.19
N ALA A 160 -9.58 -6.28 -11.92
CA ALA A 160 -10.14 -5.17 -12.70
C ALA A 160 -10.63 -4.07 -11.74
N LEU A 161 -11.05 -2.95 -12.29
CA LEU A 161 -11.55 -1.80 -11.52
C LEU A 161 -12.64 -1.07 -12.32
N VAL A 162 -13.36 -0.16 -11.68
CA VAL A 162 -14.36 0.69 -12.33
C VAL A 162 -13.80 2.10 -12.53
N MET A 163 -13.83 2.59 -13.75
CA MET A 163 -13.57 3.98 -14.12
C MET A 163 -14.71 4.51 -15.00
N GLU A 164 -15.11 5.76 -14.77
CA GLU A 164 -16.16 6.43 -15.54
C GLU A 164 -17.48 5.62 -15.61
N GLY A 165 -17.77 4.86 -14.55
CA GLY A 165 -19.00 4.06 -14.42
C GLY A 165 -18.98 2.72 -15.14
N ALA A 166 -17.86 2.31 -15.73
CA ALA A 166 -17.71 1.02 -16.42
C ALA A 166 -16.52 0.23 -15.87
N THR A 167 -16.63 -1.11 -15.86
CA THR A 167 -15.51 -1.98 -15.52
C THR A 167 -14.44 -1.87 -16.60
N ASN A 168 -13.22 -1.57 -16.16
CA ASN A 168 -12.03 -1.46 -16.99
C ASN A 168 -11.12 -2.67 -16.73
N TYR A 169 -10.81 -3.41 -17.79
CA TYR A 169 -9.99 -4.62 -17.75
C TYR A 169 -8.55 -4.39 -18.26
N ARG A 170 -8.16 -3.15 -18.59
CA ARG A 170 -6.77 -2.86 -18.96
C ARG A 170 -5.85 -3.18 -17.80
N HIS A 171 -4.77 -3.90 -18.10
CA HIS A 171 -3.80 -4.28 -17.08
C HIS A 171 -3.15 -3.04 -16.43
N CYS A 172 -2.66 -2.08 -17.23
CA CYS A 172 -2.11 -0.83 -16.69
C CYS A 172 -2.81 0.39 -17.31
N ILE A 173 -3.07 1.39 -16.46
CA ILE A 173 -3.72 2.66 -16.82
C ILE A 173 -2.84 3.79 -16.28
N ASP A 174 -2.44 4.69 -17.17
CA ASP A 174 -1.56 5.81 -16.82
C ASP A 174 -2.27 6.84 -15.95
N SER A 175 -1.53 7.38 -15.01
CA SER A 175 -1.94 8.52 -14.19
C SER A 175 -1.70 9.84 -14.94
N LYS A 176 -2.08 10.96 -14.29
CA LYS A 176 -1.82 12.31 -14.78
C LYS A 176 -0.57 12.94 -14.14
N SER A 177 0.31 12.14 -13.54
CA SER A 177 1.53 12.66 -12.94
C SER A 177 2.51 13.15 -14.00
N LYS A 178 3.40 14.06 -13.61
CA LYS A 178 4.59 14.37 -14.40
C LYS A 178 5.61 13.24 -14.31
N THR A 179 6.63 13.30 -15.17
CA THR A 179 7.78 12.40 -15.18
C THR A 179 8.84 12.86 -14.17
N TYR A 180 9.42 11.91 -13.43
CA TYR A 180 10.53 12.14 -12.50
C TYR A 180 11.79 11.45 -13.00
N HIS A 181 12.76 12.22 -13.48
CA HIS A 181 14.01 11.72 -14.03
C HIS A 181 15.11 11.62 -12.96
N GLY A 182 16.06 10.71 -13.20
CA GLY A 182 17.21 10.52 -12.31
C GLY A 182 16.84 9.89 -10.96
N ASP A 183 17.79 9.91 -10.04
CA ASP A 183 17.70 9.26 -8.73
C ASP A 183 17.15 10.23 -7.68
N GLN A 184 16.01 10.84 -7.96
CA GLN A 184 15.36 11.77 -7.05
C GLN A 184 14.31 11.07 -6.18
N TRP A 185 14.12 11.54 -4.96
CA TRP A 185 13.04 11.14 -4.11
C TRP A 185 11.71 11.67 -4.63
N VAL A 186 10.70 10.81 -4.63
CA VAL A 186 9.31 11.13 -4.96
C VAL A 186 8.42 10.70 -3.81
N SER A 187 7.57 11.60 -3.33
CA SER A 187 6.60 11.29 -2.29
C SER A 187 5.29 10.83 -2.91
N ALA A 188 4.77 9.73 -2.40
CA ALA A 188 3.50 9.17 -2.83
C ALA A 188 2.56 8.91 -1.64
N GLU A 189 1.27 9.06 -1.90
CA GLU A 189 0.21 8.66 -0.98
C GLU A 189 -0.86 7.88 -1.75
N VAL A 190 -1.43 6.86 -1.12
CA VAL A 190 -2.69 6.26 -1.58
C VAL A 190 -3.73 6.39 -0.49
N VAL A 191 -4.96 6.69 -0.89
CA VAL A 191 -6.14 6.66 -0.01
C VAL A 191 -7.02 5.51 -0.47
N VAL A 192 -7.18 4.51 0.38
CA VAL A 192 -7.96 3.31 0.11
C VAL A 192 -9.21 3.33 0.99
N LEU A 193 -10.38 3.31 0.37
CA LEU A 193 -11.68 3.30 1.05
C LEU A 193 -12.37 1.95 0.84
N GLY A 194 -11.75 0.87 1.33
CA GLY A 194 -12.24 -0.50 1.14
C GLY A 194 -12.42 -0.84 -0.34
N GLY A 195 -13.55 -1.42 -0.69
CA GLY A 195 -13.94 -1.69 -2.08
C GLY A 195 -14.65 -0.52 -2.78
N GLU A 196 -14.73 0.67 -2.16
CA GLU A 196 -15.51 1.80 -2.69
C GLU A 196 -14.68 2.64 -3.66
N SER A 197 -13.54 3.19 -3.22
CA SER A 197 -12.69 4.08 -4.02
C SER A 197 -11.24 4.01 -3.60
N ILE A 198 -10.34 4.17 -4.55
CA ILE A 198 -8.89 4.30 -4.33
C ILE A 198 -8.40 5.55 -5.08
N PHE A 199 -7.52 6.32 -4.42
CA PHE A 199 -6.91 7.53 -4.97
C PHE A 199 -5.40 7.41 -4.88
N HIS A 200 -4.70 7.73 -5.97
CA HIS A 200 -3.25 7.85 -6.00
C HIS A 200 -2.85 9.32 -6.00
N LEU A 201 -1.94 9.67 -5.11
CA LEU A 201 -1.39 11.02 -5.02
C LEU A 201 0.14 10.96 -5.19
N ILE A 202 0.67 11.84 -6.02
CA ILE A 202 2.11 12.03 -6.20
C ILE A 202 2.43 13.49 -5.89
N GLU A 203 3.39 13.74 -5.00
CA GLU A 203 3.75 15.07 -4.50
C GLU A 203 2.51 15.88 -4.02
N ASN A 204 1.58 15.20 -3.34
CA ASN A 204 0.28 15.68 -2.84
C ASN A 204 -0.79 16.00 -3.90
N ASP A 205 -0.52 15.84 -5.19
CA ASP A 205 -1.51 15.98 -6.25
C ASP A 205 -2.21 14.66 -6.51
N THR A 206 -3.55 14.63 -6.54
CA THR A 206 -4.32 13.44 -6.94
C THR A 206 -4.14 13.22 -8.44
N VAL A 207 -3.44 12.15 -8.79
CA VAL A 207 -3.07 11.85 -10.19
C VAL A 207 -3.93 10.76 -10.82
N LEU A 208 -4.59 9.92 -9.99
CA LEU A 208 -5.48 8.86 -10.46
C LEU A 208 -6.54 8.54 -9.41
N GLN A 209 -7.73 8.17 -9.89
CA GLN A 209 -8.85 7.72 -9.05
C GLN A 209 -9.64 6.63 -9.79
N TYR A 210 -10.08 5.62 -9.06
CA TYR A 210 -10.93 4.54 -9.56
C TYR A 210 -11.76 3.93 -8.41
N GLN A 211 -12.68 3.01 -8.77
CA GLN A 211 -13.65 2.42 -7.85
C GLN A 211 -13.72 0.90 -8.04
N SER A 212 -14.34 0.23 -7.07
CA SER A 212 -14.74 -1.16 -7.13
C SER A 212 -13.64 -2.09 -7.67
N PRO A 213 -12.44 -2.12 -7.02
CA PRO A 213 -11.43 -3.10 -7.38
C PRO A 213 -12.01 -4.50 -7.20
N GLN A 214 -11.85 -5.37 -8.20
CA GLN A 214 -12.48 -6.69 -8.22
C GLN A 214 -11.57 -7.75 -8.82
N ILE A 215 -11.80 -9.00 -8.48
CA ILE A 215 -11.06 -10.15 -9.02
C ILE A 215 -11.50 -10.40 -10.47
N GLY A 216 -10.58 -10.92 -11.30
CA GLY A 216 -10.86 -11.32 -12.69
C GLY A 216 -10.68 -10.18 -13.66
N GLY A 217 -9.49 -9.99 -14.16
CA GLY A 217 -9.12 -8.96 -15.13
C GLY A 217 -7.62 -8.92 -15.33
N GLY A 218 -7.11 -7.80 -15.86
CA GLY A 218 -5.71 -7.64 -16.16
C GLY A 218 -5.22 -8.75 -17.08
N PHE A 219 -4.11 -9.39 -16.73
CA PHE A 219 -3.53 -10.46 -17.56
C PHE A 219 -4.35 -11.77 -17.59
N THR A 220 -5.50 -11.82 -16.93
CA THR A 220 -6.33 -13.03 -16.87
C THR A 220 -7.61 -12.92 -17.70
N ASN A 221 -7.91 -11.77 -18.29
CA ASN A 221 -9.14 -11.56 -19.03
C ASN A 221 -8.99 -11.86 -20.54
N PRO A 222 -9.53 -12.97 -21.06
CA PRO A 222 -9.38 -13.35 -22.46
C PRO A 222 -10.04 -12.37 -23.44
N LYS A 223 -11.03 -11.58 -23.00
CA LYS A 223 -11.69 -10.56 -23.83
C LYS A 223 -10.78 -9.39 -24.18
N MET A 224 -9.76 -9.15 -23.37
CA MET A 224 -8.76 -8.10 -23.58
C MET A 224 -7.49 -8.63 -24.26
N GLY A 225 -7.45 -9.92 -24.62
CA GLY A 225 -6.25 -10.56 -25.16
C GLY A 225 -5.17 -10.80 -24.11
N ASP A 226 -5.54 -10.73 -22.83
CA ASP A 226 -4.63 -10.97 -21.72
C ASP A 226 -4.20 -12.42 -21.63
N LEU A 227 -3.07 -12.64 -20.99
CA LEU A 227 -2.56 -13.96 -20.70
C LEU A 227 -3.45 -14.66 -19.65
N ASP A 228 -3.53 -15.96 -19.71
CA ASP A 228 -4.25 -16.71 -18.69
C ASP A 228 -3.50 -16.73 -17.34
N TRP A 229 -4.16 -17.21 -16.29
CA TRP A 229 -3.59 -17.28 -14.96
C TRP A 229 -2.25 -18.02 -14.92
N THR A 230 -2.13 -19.10 -15.66
CA THR A 230 -0.96 -19.98 -15.64
C THR A 230 0.29 -19.32 -16.24
N SER A 231 0.12 -18.40 -17.19
CA SER A 231 1.23 -17.66 -17.80
C SER A 231 1.98 -16.75 -16.82
N ARG A 232 1.42 -16.53 -15.62
CA ARG A 232 2.04 -15.76 -14.53
C ARG A 232 2.32 -16.62 -13.31
N GLY A 233 2.34 -17.95 -13.47
CA GLY A 233 2.66 -18.90 -12.42
C GLY A 233 1.53 -19.10 -11.40
N ILE A 234 0.28 -18.77 -11.76
CA ILE A 234 -0.90 -19.08 -10.94
C ILE A 234 -1.50 -20.37 -11.44
N ASP A 235 -0.97 -21.49 -10.98
CA ASP A 235 -1.36 -22.81 -11.42
C ASP A 235 -2.26 -23.52 -10.39
N GLU A 236 -1.83 -23.58 -9.15
CA GLU A 236 -2.50 -24.33 -8.09
C GLU A 236 -3.76 -23.59 -7.61
N SER A 237 -3.70 -22.27 -7.48
CA SER A 237 -4.81 -21.44 -7.01
C SER A 237 -5.72 -20.93 -8.14
N LYS A 238 -5.47 -21.27 -9.40
CA LYS A 238 -6.25 -20.80 -10.56
C LYS A 238 -7.76 -20.95 -10.34
N ALA A 239 -8.25 -22.15 -10.02
CA ALA A 239 -9.67 -22.40 -9.83
C ALA A 239 -10.29 -21.57 -8.69
N TYR A 240 -9.52 -21.27 -7.65
CA TYR A 240 -9.95 -20.41 -6.54
C TYR A 240 -10.21 -18.97 -7.01
N TRP A 241 -9.34 -18.43 -7.87
CA TRP A 241 -9.49 -17.09 -8.40
C TRP A 241 -10.59 -16.99 -9.46
N GLU A 242 -10.68 -17.95 -10.37
CA GLU A 242 -11.73 -17.99 -11.41
C GLU A 242 -13.14 -18.03 -10.82
N GLN A 243 -13.35 -18.78 -9.73
CA GLN A 243 -14.65 -18.84 -9.04
C GLN A 243 -15.07 -17.55 -8.37
N ARG A 244 -14.13 -16.64 -8.15
CA ARG A 244 -14.32 -15.35 -7.48
C ARG A 244 -14.34 -14.16 -8.44
N GLU A 245 -14.36 -14.40 -9.74
CA GLU A 245 -14.40 -13.34 -10.75
C GLU A 245 -15.58 -12.37 -10.47
N GLY A 246 -15.29 -11.06 -10.44
CA GLY A 246 -16.25 -10.02 -10.10
C GLY A 246 -16.43 -9.78 -8.59
N GLU A 247 -15.80 -10.56 -7.72
CA GLU A 247 -15.81 -10.30 -6.28
C GLU A 247 -15.02 -9.02 -5.96
N ILE A 248 -15.65 -8.09 -5.25
CA ILE A 248 -15.02 -6.82 -4.87
C ILE A 248 -13.95 -7.05 -3.79
N LEU A 249 -12.76 -6.55 -4.04
CA LEU A 249 -11.69 -6.52 -3.07
C LEU A 249 -11.95 -5.40 -2.04
N THR A 250 -12.16 -5.77 -0.79
CA THR A 250 -12.50 -4.81 0.29
C THR A 250 -11.40 -4.64 1.32
N GLN A 251 -10.44 -5.56 1.33
CA GLN A 251 -9.27 -5.57 2.21
C GLN A 251 -8.18 -6.46 1.65
N GLY A 252 -6.95 -6.30 2.13
CA GLY A 252 -5.84 -7.17 1.77
C GLY A 252 -4.52 -6.65 2.29
N TYR A 253 -3.45 -7.32 1.88
CA TYR A 253 -2.10 -6.99 2.30
C TYR A 253 -1.52 -5.84 1.46
N ILE A 254 -0.49 -5.21 2.02
CA ILE A 254 0.33 -4.20 1.34
C ILE A 254 1.68 -4.86 1.07
N ALA A 255 2.18 -4.79 -0.17
CA ALA A 255 3.46 -5.37 -0.50
C ALA A 255 4.28 -4.44 -1.42
N LEU A 256 5.59 -4.37 -1.17
CA LEU A 256 6.55 -3.65 -2.03
C LEU A 256 7.08 -4.61 -3.08
N GLN A 257 7.14 -4.19 -4.34
CA GLN A 257 7.56 -5.03 -5.46
C GLN A 257 9.06 -4.90 -5.75
N ALA A 258 9.69 -6.03 -6.04
CA ALA A 258 11.05 -6.15 -6.56
C ALA A 258 10.99 -6.70 -8.00
N GLU A 259 11.40 -5.88 -8.98
CA GLU A 259 11.16 -6.11 -10.40
C GLU A 259 12.35 -5.73 -11.28
N SER A 260 13.55 -6.23 -10.94
CA SER A 260 14.83 -6.10 -11.67
C SER A 260 15.55 -4.74 -11.62
N HIS A 261 14.93 -3.65 -11.21
CA HIS A 261 15.60 -2.35 -11.08
C HIS A 261 15.73 -1.96 -9.60
N PRO A 262 16.92 -1.52 -9.13
CA PRO A 262 17.11 -1.12 -7.74
C PRO A 262 16.24 0.09 -7.37
N ILE A 263 15.65 0.02 -6.17
CA ILE A 263 14.78 1.07 -5.64
C ILE A 263 14.90 1.14 -4.12
N ASP A 264 14.86 2.34 -3.58
CA ASP A 264 14.80 2.62 -2.15
C ASP A 264 13.41 3.06 -1.74
N PHE A 265 12.96 2.60 -0.55
CA PHE A 265 11.74 3.06 0.12
C PHE A 265 12.05 3.58 1.51
N ARG A 266 11.43 4.69 1.90
CA ARG A 266 11.51 5.25 3.25
C ARG A 266 10.19 5.88 3.68
N ASN A 267 10.09 6.29 4.95
CA ASN A 267 8.92 6.99 5.51
C ASN A 267 7.58 6.25 5.29
N ILE A 268 7.63 4.92 5.23
CA ILE A 268 6.45 4.08 4.99
C ILE A 268 5.58 4.12 6.23
N LYS A 269 4.42 4.78 6.15
CA LYS A 269 3.49 4.92 7.27
C LYS A 269 2.05 4.87 6.83
N LEU A 270 1.20 4.36 7.70
CA LEU A 270 -0.21 4.14 7.45
C LEU A 270 -1.06 4.84 8.50
N LEU A 271 -2.14 5.47 8.08
CA LEU A 271 -3.23 5.92 8.94
C LEU A 271 -4.42 4.98 8.74
N ASP A 272 -4.75 4.18 9.75
CA ASP A 272 -5.95 3.34 9.73
C ASP A 272 -7.19 4.25 9.84
N LEU A 273 -8.07 4.18 8.86
CA LEU A 273 -9.32 4.95 8.79
C LEU A 273 -10.53 4.13 9.30
N CYS A 274 -10.28 2.93 9.87
CA CYS A 274 -11.29 2.04 10.41
C CYS A 274 -11.18 1.95 11.94
N GLY A 275 -12.14 2.48 12.67
CA GLY A 275 -12.09 2.52 14.12
C GLY A 275 -13.40 2.88 14.81
N CYS A 276 -13.31 3.18 16.10
CA CYS A 276 -14.48 3.55 16.89
C CYS A 276 -15.00 4.93 16.52
N LYS A 277 -16.25 4.99 16.04
CA LYS A 277 -16.95 6.25 15.70
C LYS A 277 -18.00 6.64 16.74
N ASP A 278 -18.02 6.02 17.92
CA ASP A 278 -18.88 6.45 19.03
C ASP A 278 -18.19 7.60 19.80
N PRO A 279 -18.76 8.83 19.80
CA PRO A 279 -18.16 9.98 20.49
C PRO A 279 -18.02 9.78 22.02
N LYS A 280 -18.70 8.80 22.59
CA LYS A 280 -18.62 8.47 24.03
C LYS A 280 -17.44 7.56 24.37
N ALA A 281 -16.82 6.94 23.38
CA ALA A 281 -15.68 6.05 23.58
C ALA A 281 -14.39 6.85 23.80
N LYS A 282 -13.50 6.34 24.65
CA LYS A 282 -12.20 6.95 24.95
C LYS A 282 -11.28 7.05 23.76
N ASN A 283 -11.44 6.14 22.80
CA ASN A 283 -10.62 6.06 21.58
C ASN A 283 -11.38 6.48 20.31
N TYR A 284 -12.42 7.31 20.45
CA TYR A 284 -13.06 7.98 19.32
C TYR A 284 -12.06 8.86 18.56
N LYS A 285 -12.14 8.81 17.23
CA LYS A 285 -11.41 9.73 16.34
C LYS A 285 -12.35 10.21 15.24
N SER A 286 -12.35 11.52 14.95
CA SER A 286 -13.21 12.09 13.90
C SER A 286 -12.75 11.68 12.49
N TYR A 287 -11.48 11.37 12.31
CA TYR A 287 -10.93 10.97 11.01
C TYR A 287 -11.27 9.51 10.60
N PHE A 288 -11.81 8.68 11.48
CA PHE A 288 -12.29 7.37 11.06
C PHE A 288 -13.47 7.50 10.09
N VAL A 289 -13.35 6.92 8.90
CA VAL A 289 -14.42 6.89 7.90
C VAL A 289 -15.26 5.62 8.00
N LYS A 290 -14.65 4.50 8.39
CA LYS A 290 -15.31 3.21 8.60
C LYS A 290 -15.48 2.92 10.07
N ALA A 291 -16.72 2.74 10.51
CA ALA A 291 -17.01 2.37 11.89
C ALA A 291 -16.66 0.89 12.16
N ASP A 292 -15.94 0.65 13.25
CA ASP A 292 -15.77 -0.66 13.85
C ASP A 292 -16.09 -0.57 15.35
N SER A 293 -17.31 -0.94 15.70
CA SER A 293 -17.79 -0.88 17.09
C SER A 293 -17.06 -1.83 18.04
N LYS A 294 -16.43 -2.90 17.51
CA LYS A 294 -15.63 -3.84 18.32
C LYS A 294 -14.33 -3.20 18.82
N LYS A 295 -13.85 -2.16 18.16
CA LYS A 295 -12.67 -1.39 18.57
C LYS A 295 -12.99 -0.32 19.63
N CYS A 296 -14.27 -0.08 20.00
CA CYS A 296 -14.61 0.95 20.99
C CYS A 296 -14.19 0.57 22.41
N VAL A 297 -13.56 1.52 23.13
CA VAL A 297 -13.13 1.41 24.53
C VAL A 297 -13.90 2.43 25.35
N TYR A 298 -14.62 1.96 26.39
CA TYR A 298 -15.42 2.82 27.27
C TYR A 298 -14.83 2.99 28.66
#